data_a88c81b9f65d689fb9d5f0a4e9e40c12
#
_entry.id   a88c81b9f65d689fb9d5f0a4e9e40c12
#
_cell.length_a   1.000
_cell.length_b   1.000
_cell.length_c   1.000
_cell.angle_alpha   90.00
_cell.angle_beta   90.00
_cell.angle_gamma   90.00
#
_symmetry.space_group_name_H-M   'P 1'
#
loop_
_entity.id
_entity.type
_entity.pdbx_description
1 polymer ?
#
loop_
_entity_poly.entity_id
_entity_poly.type
_entity_poly.pdbx_seq_one_letter_code
_entity_poly.pdbx_strand_id
1 'polypeptide(L)' 'MAAGDYKVETAQPDMYLDAGGKPIRGYVVRVTLLKYAELHDIHVPSLDPKIVKAAIEKLSAQRDALAALGT' A
#
# COMPACT_ATOMS: atom_id res chain seq x y z
N MET A 1 -5.72 6.97 12.01
CA MET A 1 -5.11 7.63 10.84
C MET A 1 -6.16 8.41 10.06
N ALA A 2 -5.88 9.63 9.72
CA ALA A 2 -6.79 10.43 8.93
C ALA A 2 -6.77 9.98 7.46
N ALA A 3 -7.93 10.04 6.82
CA ALA A 3 -8.05 9.65 5.41
C ALA A 3 -7.20 10.54 4.48
N GLY A 4 -6.82 11.74 4.93
CA GLY A 4 -5.99 12.66 4.15
C GLY A 4 -4.48 12.40 4.22
N ASP A 5 -4.05 11.36 4.92
CA ASP A 5 -2.62 11.08 5.09
C ASP A 5 -2.00 10.39 3.87
N TYR A 6 -2.78 10.04 2.88
CA TYR A 6 -2.30 9.40 1.66
C TYR A 6 -3.14 9.82 0.45
N LYS A 7 -2.56 9.59 -0.73
CA LYS A 7 -3.24 9.82 -2.00
C LYS A 7 -3.00 8.63 -2.91
N VAL A 8 -4.06 8.05 -3.44
CA VAL A 8 -3.95 6.98 -4.43
C VAL A 8 -3.69 7.61 -5.80
N GLU A 9 -2.54 7.29 -6.40
CA GLU A 9 -2.14 7.85 -7.68
C GLU A 9 -2.68 7.04 -8.85
N THR A 10 -2.42 5.72 -8.85
CA THR A 10 -2.87 4.82 -9.92
C THR A 10 -3.17 3.45 -9.35
N ALA A 11 -3.97 2.69 -10.10
CA ALA A 11 -4.22 1.29 -9.81
C ALA A 11 -4.28 0.54 -11.13
N GLN A 12 -3.47 -0.51 -11.27
CA GLN A 12 -3.36 -1.27 -12.52
C GLN A 12 -3.35 -2.76 -12.24
N PRO A 13 -3.89 -3.59 -13.17
CA PRO A 13 -3.75 -5.04 -13.05
C PRO A 13 -2.28 -5.44 -13.07
N ASP A 14 -1.93 -6.39 -12.21
CA ASP A 14 -0.57 -6.91 -12.14
C ASP A 14 -0.59 -8.32 -11.59
N MET A 15 0.50 -9.05 -11.79
CA MET A 15 0.70 -10.35 -11.19
C MET A 15 1.81 -10.25 -10.15
N TYR A 16 1.60 -10.91 -9.02
CA TYR A 16 2.60 -10.95 -7.97
C TYR A 16 2.57 -12.32 -7.28
N LEU A 17 3.58 -12.59 -6.47
CA LEU A 17 3.67 -13.86 -5.74
C LEU A 17 3.10 -13.69 -4.34
N ASP A 18 2.28 -14.68 -3.90
CA ASP A 18 1.83 -14.72 -2.51
C ASP A 18 2.95 -15.20 -1.58
N ALA A 19 2.65 -15.31 -0.30
CA ALA A 19 3.62 -15.75 0.69
C ALA A 19 4.13 -17.17 0.43
N GLY A 20 3.36 -18.00 -0.25
CA GLY A 20 3.76 -19.35 -0.65
C GLY A 20 4.47 -19.42 -1.99
N GLY A 21 4.70 -18.30 -2.65
CA GLY A 21 5.37 -18.25 -3.94
C GLY A 21 4.47 -18.55 -5.12
N LYS A 22 3.15 -18.57 -4.94
CA LYS A 22 2.19 -18.82 -6.03
C LYS A 22 1.84 -17.53 -6.73
N PRO A 23 1.76 -17.51 -8.08
CA PRO A 23 1.32 -16.34 -8.82
C PRO A 23 -0.12 -16.00 -8.51
N ILE A 24 -0.39 -14.73 -8.24
CA ILE A 24 -1.73 -14.21 -8.03
C ILE A 24 -1.97 -13.11 -9.05
N ARG A 25 -3.14 -13.16 -9.67
CA ARG A 25 -3.63 -12.04 -10.48
C ARG A 25 -4.32 -11.06 -9.57
N GLY A 26 -3.76 -9.88 -9.45
CA GLY A 26 -4.33 -8.83 -8.63
C GLY A 26 -4.05 -7.48 -9.25
N TYR A 27 -3.69 -6.53 -8.42
CA TYR A 27 -3.47 -5.15 -8.84
C TYR A 27 -2.29 -4.58 -8.10
N VAL A 28 -1.58 -3.67 -8.76
CA VAL A 28 -0.62 -2.80 -8.09
C VAL A 28 -1.27 -1.43 -7.91
N VAL A 29 -1.25 -0.94 -6.68
CA VAL A 29 -1.79 0.37 -6.34
C VAL A 29 -0.62 1.26 -5.97
N ARG A 30 -0.46 2.36 -6.72
CA ARG A 30 0.55 3.37 -6.41
C ARG A 30 -0.05 4.41 -5.50
N VAL A 31 0.57 4.61 -4.35
CA VAL A 31 0.07 5.50 -3.32
C VAL A 31 1.18 6.41 -2.82
N THR A 32 0.84 7.68 -2.60
CA THR A 32 1.74 8.64 -1.97
C THR A 32 1.38 8.76 -0.50
N LEU A 33 2.35 8.54 0.37
CA LEU A 33 2.20 8.85 1.80
C LEU A 33 2.55 10.32 1.98
N LEU A 34 1.53 11.15 2.20
CA LEU A 34 1.70 12.60 2.22
C LEU A 34 2.60 13.06 3.36
N LYS A 35 2.53 12.40 4.50
CA LYS A 35 3.34 12.75 5.66
C LYS A 35 4.84 12.66 5.39
N TYR A 36 5.24 11.72 4.53
CA TYR A 36 6.64 11.47 4.21
C TYR A 36 7.00 11.89 2.79
N ALA A 37 6.02 12.33 2.00
CA ALA A 37 6.19 12.64 0.58
C ALA A 37 6.83 11.47 -0.18
N GLU A 38 6.42 10.24 0.14
CA GLU A 38 6.96 9.02 -0.44
C GLU A 38 5.94 8.34 -1.32
N LEU A 39 6.41 7.83 -2.45
CA LEU A 39 5.60 7.07 -3.39
C LEU A 39 5.88 5.59 -3.19
N HIS A 40 4.83 4.80 -3.00
CA HIS A 40 4.93 3.36 -2.78
C HIS A 40 4.00 2.60 -3.70
N ASP A 41 4.43 1.40 -4.10
CA ASP A 41 3.60 0.46 -4.83
C ASP A 41 3.21 -0.67 -3.89
N ILE A 42 1.90 -0.94 -3.79
CA ILE A 42 1.38 -2.05 -3.00
C ILE A 42 0.61 -3.01 -3.89
N HIS A 43 0.69 -4.29 -3.59
CA HIS A 43 -0.04 -5.32 -4.32
C HIS A 43 -1.26 -5.76 -3.51
N VAL A 44 -2.41 -5.81 -4.17
CA VAL A 44 -3.67 -6.22 -3.56
C VAL A 44 -4.38 -7.22 -4.46
N PRO A 45 -5.13 -8.18 -3.87
CA PRO A 45 -5.84 -9.19 -4.68
C PRO A 45 -7.06 -8.62 -5.42
N SER A 46 -7.61 -7.51 -4.97
CA SER A 46 -8.73 -6.87 -5.62
C SER A 46 -8.71 -5.37 -5.31
N LEU A 47 -9.49 -4.60 -6.10
CA LEU A 47 -9.65 -3.16 -5.90
C LEU A 47 -10.82 -2.84 -4.96
N ASP A 48 -11.27 -3.79 -4.14
CA ASP A 48 -12.25 -3.52 -3.11
C ASP A 48 -11.72 -2.40 -2.19
N PRO A 49 -12.47 -1.30 -2.01
CA PRO A 49 -12.00 -0.18 -1.19
C PRO A 49 -11.57 -0.58 0.22
N LYS A 50 -12.21 -1.58 0.82
CA LYS A 50 -11.84 -2.05 2.15
C LYS A 50 -10.48 -2.71 2.16
N ILE A 51 -10.19 -3.51 1.13
CA ILE A 51 -8.90 -4.20 1.01
C ILE A 51 -7.80 -3.20 0.73
N VAL A 52 -8.02 -2.27 -0.20
CA VAL A 52 -7.04 -1.25 -0.56
C VAL A 52 -6.74 -0.35 0.63
N LYS A 53 -7.78 0.10 1.34
CA LYS A 53 -7.62 0.95 2.52
C LYS A 53 -6.82 0.24 3.61
N ALA A 54 -7.14 -1.02 3.90
CA ALA A 54 -6.42 -1.81 4.91
C ALA A 54 -4.94 -1.96 4.55
N ALA A 55 -4.63 -2.19 3.28
CA ALA A 55 -3.26 -2.33 2.81
C ALA A 55 -2.49 -1.01 2.96
N ILE A 56 -3.11 0.12 2.64
CA ILE A 56 -2.49 1.44 2.78
C ILE A 56 -2.26 1.77 4.26
N GLU A 57 -3.23 1.49 5.11
CA GLU A 57 -3.09 1.73 6.54
C GLU A 57 -1.97 0.90 7.15
N LYS A 58 -1.82 -0.35 6.73
CA LYS A 58 -0.72 -1.21 7.16
C LYS A 58 0.62 -0.63 6.73
N LEU A 59 0.74 -0.20 5.48
CA LEU A 59 1.96 0.44 4.97
C LEU A 59 2.30 1.68 5.78
N SER A 60 1.31 2.53 6.03
CA SER A 60 1.51 3.75 6.79
C SER A 60 1.97 3.47 8.22
N ALA A 61 1.36 2.47 8.88
CA ALA A 61 1.76 2.07 10.23
C ALA A 61 3.19 1.54 10.27
N GLN A 62 3.59 0.76 9.27
CA GLN A 62 4.96 0.27 9.16
C GLN A 62 5.95 1.41 8.97
N ARG A 63 5.59 2.40 8.14
CA ARG A 63 6.45 3.56 7.92
C ARG A 63 6.57 4.41 9.18
N ASP A 64 5.48 4.59 9.91
CA ASP A 64 5.50 5.31 11.18
C ASP A 64 6.40 4.60 12.21
N ALA A 65 6.34 3.27 12.26
CA ALA A 65 7.19 2.49 13.15
C ALA A 65 8.67 2.66 12.82
N LEU A 66 9.03 2.70 11.53
CA LEU A 66 10.41 2.95 11.11
C LEU A 66 10.86 4.35 11.50
N ALA A 67 10.00 5.34 11.33
CA ALA A 67 10.31 6.71 11.73
C ALA A 67 10.55 6.83 13.23
N ALA A 68 9.79 6.06 14.03
CA ALA A 68 9.95 6.04 15.49
C ALA A 68 11.28 5.44 15.94
N LEU A 69 11.96 4.68 15.07
CA LEU A 69 13.30 4.16 15.36
C LEU A 69 14.40 5.19 15.15
N GLY A 70 14.05 6.43 14.79
CA GLY A 70 15.02 7.51 14.66
C GLY A 70 15.76 7.54 13.34
N THR A 71 15.24 6.90 12.32
CA THR A 71 15.85 6.90 11.00
C THR A 71 15.29 8.00 10.12
#